data_536ddfbcc11f14ca722da5b7a13ab827
#
_entry.id   536ddfbcc11f14ca722da5b7a13ab827
#
_cell.length_a   1.000
_cell.length_b   1.000
_cell.length_c   1.000
_cell.angle_alpha   90.00
_cell.angle_beta   90.00
_cell.angle_gamma   90.00
#
_symmetry.space_group_name_H-M   'P 1'
#
loop_
_entity.id
_entity.type
_entity.pdbx_description
1 polymer ?
#
loop_
_entity_poly.entity_id
_entity_poly.type
_entity_poly.pdbx_seq_one_letter_code
_entity_poly.pdbx_strand_id
1 'polypeptide(L)'
;TRYESSAASDVYKRQPVDLHPSTRHLDVLYDKLTVTDKAPHAYSLGKERVEDVIEMVRIAGGWTDEEFDSSPKMYTNINSTSPLKHDQPMLDGWMRLARRNQGLIVTPFTLAGAMAPVTMAGAVAQSIAEGLSAIALAQYINPGVGCAIGTFTSNVDMKSGAPAFGTPEYIRATQMTGQLARFYGLPLRSSGVCAANVPDGQSIWETSNSLWAAVQSGSNIIYHAAGWLEGGLIASPEKFIMDCEIIQQIQRYMDPKIHATDADSIAISAIKEVGSTGHFFGVEHTQSRYESAFYQPFLSDWKNYEAWEASGAVWTPERAYKLYEQILHEFA
;
A
#
# COMPACT_ATOMS: atom_id res chain seq x y z
N THR A 1 12.83 -18.69 -6.79
CA THR A 1 11.43 -18.27 -6.55
C THR A 1 11.38 -16.78 -6.69
N ARG A 2 10.77 -16.28 -7.78
CA ARG A 2 10.56 -14.86 -8.01
C ARG A 2 9.46 -14.42 -7.05
N TYR A 3 9.79 -13.66 -6.04
CA TYR A 3 8.80 -13.07 -5.15
C TYR A 3 8.29 -11.79 -5.79
N GLU A 4 7.16 -11.88 -6.45
CA GLU A 4 6.38 -10.70 -6.79
C GLU A 4 5.59 -10.28 -5.57
N SER A 5 6.04 -9.23 -4.95
CA SER A 5 5.28 -8.55 -3.93
C SER A 5 4.42 -7.49 -4.60
N SER A 6 3.09 -7.52 -4.42
CA SER A 6 2.22 -6.38 -4.74
C SER A 6 2.61 -5.15 -3.90
N ALA A 7 3.40 -5.35 -2.85
CA ALA A 7 4.14 -4.33 -2.14
C ALA A 7 5.37 -3.83 -2.91
N ALA A 8 5.52 -4.20 -4.16
CA ALA A 8 6.68 -3.94 -5.03
C ALA A 8 6.99 -2.49 -5.31
N SER A 9 6.45 -1.58 -4.55
CA SER A 9 6.82 -0.18 -4.64
C SER A 9 8.18 0.14 -4.02
N ASP A 10 8.78 -0.75 -3.26
CA ASP A 10 10.14 -0.58 -2.75
C ASP A 10 11.14 -1.54 -3.43
N VAL A 11 11.15 -1.51 -4.76
CA VAL A 11 11.99 -2.33 -5.63
C VAL A 11 13.49 -2.16 -5.31
N TYR A 12 13.89 -1.03 -4.72
CA TYR A 12 15.29 -0.79 -4.40
C TYR A 12 15.83 -1.77 -3.36
N LYS A 13 15.02 -2.12 -2.36
CA LYS A 13 15.42 -3.04 -1.28
C LYS A 13 14.97 -4.48 -1.48
N ARG A 14 14.06 -4.73 -2.45
CA ARG A 14 13.43 -6.03 -2.67
C ARG A 14 13.51 -6.52 -4.11
N GLN A 15 14.44 -6.01 -4.88
CA GLN A 15 14.75 -6.61 -6.16
C GLN A 15 15.21 -8.05 -5.95
N PRO A 16 14.82 -8.99 -6.82
CA PRO A 16 15.33 -10.35 -6.78
C PRO A 16 16.85 -10.32 -6.77
N VAL A 17 17.46 -10.73 -5.67
CA VAL A 17 18.93 -10.67 -5.49
C VAL A 17 19.68 -11.76 -6.27
N ASP A 18 18.94 -12.73 -6.75
CA ASP A 18 19.37 -13.81 -7.64
C ASP A 18 19.56 -13.35 -9.10
N LEU A 19 18.98 -12.20 -9.47
CA LEU A 19 19.17 -11.60 -10.79
C LEU A 19 20.38 -10.64 -10.82
N HIS A 20 21.05 -10.58 -11.97
CA HIS A 20 22.23 -9.72 -12.13
C HIS A 20 21.84 -8.22 -11.98
N PRO A 21 22.61 -7.42 -11.21
CA PRO A 21 22.24 -6.01 -10.92
C PRO A 21 22.09 -5.12 -12.15
N SER A 22 22.76 -5.42 -13.26
CA SER A 22 22.68 -4.60 -14.49
C SER A 22 21.41 -4.82 -15.30
N THR A 23 20.78 -6.00 -15.21
CA THR A 23 19.58 -6.37 -16.00
C THR A 23 18.34 -6.59 -15.16
N ARG A 24 18.49 -6.67 -13.87
CA ARG A 24 17.42 -6.95 -12.92
C ARG A 24 16.17 -6.07 -13.11
N HIS A 25 16.34 -4.78 -13.42
CA HIS A 25 15.25 -3.86 -13.65
C HIS A 25 14.42 -4.21 -14.89
N LEU A 26 15.05 -4.80 -15.91
CA LEU A 26 14.38 -5.27 -17.13
C LEU A 26 13.53 -6.50 -16.83
N ASP A 27 14.12 -7.51 -16.16
CA ASP A 27 13.42 -8.74 -15.79
C ASP A 27 12.20 -8.45 -14.91
N VAL A 28 12.38 -7.61 -13.88
CA VAL A 28 11.28 -7.22 -12.98
C VAL A 28 10.18 -6.46 -13.72
N LEU A 29 10.53 -5.57 -14.63
CA LEU A 29 9.53 -4.82 -15.38
C LEU A 29 8.83 -5.71 -16.40
N TYR A 30 9.54 -6.63 -17.04
CA TYR A 30 8.95 -7.62 -17.95
C TYR A 30 7.86 -8.44 -17.23
N ASP A 31 8.17 -9.00 -16.07
CA ASP A 31 7.19 -9.75 -15.28
C ASP A 31 5.98 -8.88 -14.93
N LYS A 32 6.20 -7.63 -14.49
CA LYS A 32 5.08 -6.70 -14.20
C LYS A 32 4.20 -6.41 -15.40
N LEU A 33 4.77 -6.27 -16.58
CA LEU A 33 4.01 -5.97 -17.79
C LEU A 33 3.27 -7.19 -18.36
N THR A 34 3.69 -8.41 -18.01
CA THR A 34 3.12 -9.65 -18.54
C THR A 34 2.12 -10.33 -17.60
N VAL A 35 2.26 -10.14 -16.27
CA VAL A 35 1.41 -10.84 -15.28
C VAL A 35 0.28 -9.99 -14.71
N THR A 36 0.21 -8.69 -15.01
CA THR A 36 -0.85 -7.81 -14.51
C THR A 36 -1.25 -6.75 -15.53
N ASP A 37 -2.52 -6.36 -15.49
CA ASP A 37 -3.11 -5.26 -16.25
C ASP A 37 -3.06 -3.90 -15.52
N LYS A 38 -2.40 -3.84 -14.36
CA LYS A 38 -2.31 -2.62 -13.54
C LYS A 38 -1.29 -1.64 -14.10
N ALA A 39 -1.47 -0.37 -13.76
CA ALA A 39 -0.56 0.69 -14.20
C ALA A 39 0.89 0.39 -13.83
N PRO A 40 1.83 0.38 -14.78
CA PRO A 40 3.22 0.04 -14.52
C PRO A 40 3.86 1.06 -13.57
N HIS A 41 4.54 0.53 -12.56
CA HIS A 41 5.40 1.30 -11.68
C HIS A 41 6.85 0.90 -11.87
N ALA A 42 7.73 1.87 -12.04
CA ALA A 42 9.15 1.63 -12.09
C ALA A 42 9.94 2.73 -11.39
N TYR A 43 11.13 2.39 -10.91
CA TYR A 43 11.99 3.34 -10.22
C TYR A 43 12.75 4.25 -11.17
N SER A 44 12.97 5.44 -10.67
CA SER A 44 13.74 6.49 -11.27
C SER A 44 15.21 6.39 -10.82
N LEU A 45 15.95 5.41 -11.33
CA LEU A 45 17.32 5.11 -10.91
C LEU A 45 18.37 5.44 -11.99
N GLY A 46 18.57 6.72 -12.26
CA GLY A 46 19.54 7.21 -13.24
C GLY A 46 19.01 7.19 -14.67
N LYS A 47 19.82 7.73 -15.55
CA LYS A 47 19.44 7.98 -16.94
C LYS A 47 19.13 6.72 -17.72
N GLU A 48 20.04 5.77 -17.73
CA GLU A 48 19.97 4.57 -18.60
C GLU A 48 18.78 3.69 -18.23
N ARG A 49 18.63 3.37 -16.95
CA ARG A 49 17.53 2.50 -16.49
C ARG A 49 16.14 3.11 -16.71
N VAL A 50 16.03 4.44 -16.62
CA VAL A 50 14.74 5.10 -16.88
C VAL A 50 14.40 5.09 -18.36
N GLU A 51 15.37 5.23 -19.27
CA GLU A 51 15.14 5.09 -20.70
C GLU A 51 14.72 3.65 -21.06
N ASP A 52 15.37 2.64 -20.50
CA ASP A 52 14.96 1.23 -20.65
C ASP A 52 13.49 1.04 -20.23
N VAL A 53 13.12 1.58 -19.07
CA VAL A 53 11.77 1.49 -18.53
C VAL A 53 10.75 2.17 -19.43
N ILE A 54 11.03 3.38 -19.90
CA ILE A 54 10.18 4.13 -20.82
C ILE A 54 9.94 3.32 -22.09
N GLU A 55 11.01 2.80 -22.66
CA GLU A 55 10.93 2.01 -23.90
C GLU A 55 10.16 0.71 -23.72
N MET A 56 10.38 -0.04 -22.64
CA MET A 56 9.63 -1.26 -22.35
C MET A 56 8.13 -1.00 -22.18
N VAL A 57 7.76 0.03 -21.45
CA VAL A 57 6.35 0.39 -21.24
C VAL A 57 5.72 0.86 -22.55
N ARG A 58 6.45 1.66 -23.35
CA ARG A 58 6.00 2.12 -24.67
C ARG A 58 5.74 0.95 -25.62
N ILE A 59 6.66 0.00 -25.70
CA ILE A 59 6.53 -1.23 -26.53
C ILE A 59 5.34 -2.06 -26.07
N ALA A 60 5.23 -2.31 -24.75
CA ALA A 60 4.15 -3.13 -24.20
C ALA A 60 2.76 -2.54 -24.48
N GLY A 61 2.64 -1.21 -24.50
CA GLY A 61 1.39 -0.53 -24.83
C GLY A 61 1.17 -0.28 -26.33
N GLY A 62 2.17 -0.54 -27.19
CA GLY A 62 2.10 -0.28 -28.63
C GLY A 62 2.00 1.20 -28.97
N TRP A 63 2.50 2.10 -28.12
CA TRP A 63 2.37 3.55 -28.30
C TRP A 63 3.52 4.15 -29.12
N THR A 64 3.21 5.16 -29.93
CA THR A 64 4.21 6.10 -30.44
C THR A 64 4.75 6.99 -29.31
N ASP A 65 5.82 7.74 -29.58
CA ASP A 65 6.33 8.71 -28.60
C ASP A 65 5.30 9.78 -28.24
N GLU A 66 4.58 10.29 -29.24
CA GLU A 66 3.55 11.31 -29.05
C GLU A 66 2.36 10.77 -28.24
N GLU A 67 1.94 9.53 -28.48
CA GLU A 67 0.88 8.88 -27.71
C GLU A 67 1.32 8.59 -26.28
N PHE A 68 2.58 8.19 -26.08
CA PHE A 68 3.14 7.98 -24.74
C PHE A 68 3.17 9.28 -23.94
N ASP A 69 3.58 10.38 -24.54
CA ASP A 69 3.70 11.69 -23.90
C ASP A 69 2.35 12.40 -23.72
N SER A 70 1.31 12.00 -24.46
CA SER A 70 -0.01 12.64 -24.42
C SER A 70 -0.73 12.52 -23.06
N SER A 71 -0.46 11.45 -22.31
CA SER A 71 -1.04 11.19 -20.97
C SER A 71 -0.20 10.16 -20.21
N PRO A 72 -0.24 10.17 -18.87
CA PRO A 72 0.52 9.20 -18.06
C PRO A 72 0.17 7.76 -18.40
N LYS A 73 1.17 6.95 -18.76
CA LYS A 73 1.08 5.51 -19.01
C LYS A 73 1.71 4.69 -17.90
N MET A 74 2.56 5.33 -17.11
CA MET A 74 3.26 4.76 -15.98
C MET A 74 3.45 5.80 -14.88
N TYR A 75 3.94 5.36 -13.76
CA TYR A 75 4.30 6.26 -12.67
C TYR A 75 5.58 5.81 -11.97
N THR A 76 6.24 6.74 -11.31
CA THR A 76 7.44 6.50 -10.51
C THR A 76 7.30 7.07 -9.11
N ASN A 77 8.10 6.54 -8.20
CA ASN A 77 8.25 7.12 -6.87
C ASN A 77 9.73 7.40 -6.59
N ILE A 78 10.03 8.60 -6.10
CA ILE A 78 11.34 8.92 -5.54
C ILE A 78 11.23 9.20 -4.05
N ASN A 79 12.34 9.02 -3.35
CA ASN A 79 12.49 9.39 -1.95
C ASN A 79 13.48 10.55 -1.84
N SER A 80 13.29 11.40 -0.84
CA SER A 80 14.35 12.33 -0.44
C SER A 80 15.46 11.59 0.31
N THR A 81 16.65 12.14 0.27
CA THR A 81 17.75 11.76 1.15
C THR A 81 17.74 12.74 2.33
N SER A 82 16.83 12.48 3.29
CA SER A 82 16.65 13.34 4.46
C SER A 82 17.92 13.43 5.31
N PRO A 83 18.28 14.58 5.87
CA PRO A 83 17.53 15.85 5.78
C PRO A 83 17.81 16.65 4.50
N LEU A 84 16.75 17.19 3.91
CA LEU A 84 16.75 18.28 2.92
C LEU A 84 17.61 18.05 1.65
N LYS A 85 17.69 16.80 1.16
CA LYS A 85 18.43 16.44 -0.05
C LYS A 85 17.60 15.55 -0.96
N HIS A 86 17.94 15.56 -2.23
CA HIS A 86 17.54 14.57 -3.22
C HIS A 86 18.77 13.95 -3.86
N ASP A 87 18.71 12.66 -4.11
CA ASP A 87 19.75 11.88 -4.77
C ASP A 87 19.75 12.18 -6.28
N GLN A 88 20.94 12.41 -6.84
CA GLN A 88 21.09 12.73 -8.27
C GLN A 88 20.53 11.65 -9.18
N PRO A 89 20.81 10.34 -9.03
CA PRO A 89 20.24 9.32 -9.89
C PRO A 89 18.70 9.29 -9.89
N MET A 90 18.08 9.52 -8.73
CA MET A 90 16.62 9.60 -8.63
C MET A 90 16.08 10.85 -9.33
N LEU A 91 16.74 12.02 -9.16
CA LEU A 91 16.34 13.25 -9.83
C LEU A 91 16.52 13.17 -11.34
N ASP A 92 17.60 12.55 -11.82
CA ASP A 92 17.81 12.37 -13.27
C ASP A 92 16.64 11.63 -13.92
N GLY A 93 16.18 10.54 -13.31
CA GLY A 93 15.01 9.81 -13.78
C GLY A 93 13.71 10.59 -13.61
N TRP A 94 13.54 11.28 -12.47
CA TRP A 94 12.40 12.15 -12.19
C TRP A 94 12.22 13.21 -13.28
N MET A 95 13.28 13.92 -13.61
CA MET A 95 13.26 14.96 -14.63
C MET A 95 12.93 14.41 -16.03
N ARG A 96 13.39 13.19 -16.36
CA ARG A 96 13.07 12.54 -17.64
C ARG A 96 11.61 12.18 -17.74
N LEU A 97 11.08 11.54 -16.72
CA LEU A 97 9.66 11.18 -16.66
C LEU A 97 8.75 12.41 -16.62
N ALA A 98 9.18 13.50 -15.97
CA ALA A 98 8.47 14.78 -16.02
C ALA A 98 8.36 15.32 -17.46
N ARG A 99 9.46 15.29 -18.24
CA ARG A 99 9.45 15.71 -19.65
C ARG A 99 8.55 14.85 -20.52
N ARG A 100 8.42 13.56 -20.19
CA ARG A 100 7.56 12.59 -20.88
C ARG A 100 6.13 12.55 -20.32
N ASN A 101 5.73 13.51 -19.51
CA ASN A 101 4.40 13.65 -18.93
C ASN A 101 3.90 12.42 -18.15
N GLN A 102 4.81 11.72 -17.45
CA GLN A 102 4.43 10.53 -16.69
C GLN A 102 4.09 10.87 -15.24
N GLY A 103 3.39 9.93 -14.53
CA GLY A 103 2.97 10.13 -13.14
C GLY A 103 4.16 10.16 -12.18
N LEU A 104 4.21 11.15 -11.30
CA LEU A 104 5.33 11.41 -10.41
C LEU A 104 4.90 11.41 -8.94
N ILE A 105 5.49 10.54 -8.14
CA ILE A 105 5.25 10.48 -6.69
C ILE A 105 6.55 10.75 -5.96
N VAL A 106 6.57 11.72 -5.06
CA VAL A 106 7.70 11.97 -4.17
C VAL A 106 7.32 11.62 -2.74
N THR A 107 8.08 10.73 -2.14
CA THR A 107 7.82 10.23 -0.78
C THR A 107 9.06 10.43 0.09
N PRO A 108 9.14 11.50 0.86
CA PRO A 108 10.20 11.67 1.84
C PRO A 108 10.17 10.56 2.90
N PHE A 109 11.34 10.01 3.18
CA PHE A 109 11.56 9.04 4.25
C PHE A 109 12.18 9.76 5.44
N THR A 110 11.33 10.36 6.26
CA THR A 110 11.74 11.28 7.34
C THR A 110 11.49 10.64 8.72
N LEU A 111 12.56 10.13 9.33
CA LEU A 111 12.47 9.49 10.64
C LEU A 111 12.77 10.49 11.74
N ALA A 112 11.76 10.82 12.53
CA ALA A 112 11.89 11.70 13.68
C ALA A 112 12.88 11.11 14.70
N GLY A 113 13.80 11.93 15.16
CA GLY A 113 14.87 11.55 16.07
C GLY A 113 16.18 11.15 15.39
N ALA A 114 16.17 10.85 14.08
CA ALA A 114 17.39 10.51 13.34
C ALA A 114 17.59 11.36 12.09
N MET A 115 16.58 11.48 11.23
CA MET A 115 16.65 12.17 9.93
C MET A 115 15.86 13.47 9.93
N ALA A 116 15.12 13.74 11.00
CA ALA A 116 14.28 14.92 11.20
C ALA A 116 14.20 15.26 12.68
N PRO A 117 13.66 16.45 13.03
CA PRO A 117 13.40 16.80 14.42
C PRO A 117 12.60 15.71 15.15
N VAL A 118 12.86 15.54 16.45
CA VAL A 118 12.16 14.54 17.27
C VAL A 118 10.65 14.82 17.45
N THR A 119 10.22 16.05 17.16
CA THR A 119 8.80 16.41 17.21
C THR A 119 8.10 16.06 15.91
N MET A 120 6.91 15.44 16.00
CA MET A 120 6.15 15.06 14.80
C MET A 120 5.83 16.26 13.89
N ALA A 121 5.49 17.41 14.45
CA ALA A 121 5.24 18.61 13.64
C ALA A 121 6.48 19.04 12.84
N GLY A 122 7.65 19.01 13.48
CA GLY A 122 8.93 19.34 12.81
C GLY A 122 9.29 18.32 11.73
N ALA A 123 9.11 17.02 12.01
CA ALA A 123 9.37 15.96 11.04
C ALA A 123 8.44 16.04 9.83
N VAL A 124 7.15 16.27 10.04
CA VAL A 124 6.18 16.46 8.96
C VAL A 124 6.46 17.74 8.17
N ALA A 125 6.78 18.85 8.82
CA ALA A 125 7.14 20.10 8.13
C ALA A 125 8.36 19.90 7.21
N GLN A 126 9.40 19.22 7.68
CA GLN A 126 10.58 18.89 6.87
C GLN A 126 10.19 17.96 5.71
N SER A 127 9.42 16.91 5.96
CA SER A 127 8.94 15.96 4.95
C SER A 127 8.20 16.70 3.83
N ILE A 128 7.26 17.58 4.19
CA ILE A 128 6.52 18.38 3.20
C ILE A 128 7.45 19.30 2.41
N ALA A 129 8.41 19.96 3.04
CA ALA A 129 9.36 20.82 2.34
C ALA A 129 10.20 20.03 1.32
N GLU A 130 10.70 18.86 1.70
CA GLU A 130 11.43 17.96 0.79
C GLU A 130 10.54 17.50 -0.38
N GLY A 131 9.30 17.10 -0.11
CA GLY A 131 8.35 16.68 -1.15
C GLY A 131 8.00 17.81 -2.11
N LEU A 132 7.65 18.99 -1.59
CA LEU A 132 7.30 20.14 -2.41
C LEU A 132 8.47 20.64 -3.28
N SER A 133 9.72 20.49 -2.83
CA SER A 133 10.89 20.86 -3.64
C SER A 133 11.00 20.03 -4.93
N ALA A 134 10.77 18.72 -4.86
CA ALA A 134 10.75 17.85 -6.04
C ALA A 134 9.53 18.13 -6.94
N ILE A 135 8.37 18.38 -6.36
CA ILE A 135 7.17 18.76 -7.12
C ILE A 135 7.38 20.08 -7.86
N ALA A 136 7.94 21.09 -7.19
CA ALA A 136 8.26 22.36 -7.82
C ALA A 136 9.24 22.19 -9.01
N LEU A 137 10.24 21.34 -8.86
CA LEU A 137 11.16 21.00 -9.96
C LEU A 137 10.42 20.36 -11.13
N ALA A 138 9.51 19.41 -10.87
CA ALA A 138 8.72 18.78 -11.91
C ALA A 138 7.83 19.79 -12.66
N GLN A 139 7.17 20.69 -11.94
CA GLN A 139 6.34 21.76 -12.53
C GLN A 139 7.16 22.78 -13.29
N TYR A 140 8.41 23.01 -12.89
CA TYR A 140 9.31 23.89 -13.65
C TYR A 140 9.73 23.25 -14.99
N ILE A 141 9.88 21.91 -15.02
CA ILE A 141 10.28 21.16 -16.22
C ILE A 141 9.11 20.98 -17.19
N ASN A 142 7.95 20.58 -16.67
CA ASN A 142 6.73 20.37 -17.44
C ASN A 142 5.52 20.86 -16.62
N PRO A 143 5.08 22.10 -16.84
CA PRO A 143 3.94 22.67 -16.13
C PRO A 143 2.67 21.85 -16.34
N GLY A 144 2.04 21.44 -15.25
CA GLY A 144 0.82 20.61 -15.26
C GLY A 144 1.06 19.10 -15.20
N VAL A 145 2.31 18.63 -15.19
CA VAL A 145 2.60 17.20 -15.00
C VAL A 145 2.03 16.69 -13.68
N GLY A 146 1.40 15.51 -13.73
CA GLY A 146 0.74 14.90 -12.58
C GLY A 146 1.71 14.52 -11.47
N CYS A 147 1.57 15.14 -10.30
CA CYS A 147 2.40 14.87 -9.11
C CYS A 147 1.54 14.48 -7.92
N ALA A 148 2.07 13.57 -7.10
CA ALA A 148 1.51 13.21 -5.80
C ALA A 148 2.58 13.35 -4.71
N ILE A 149 2.14 13.77 -3.51
CA ILE A 149 3.01 13.78 -2.34
C ILE A 149 2.81 12.50 -1.55
N GLY A 150 3.92 11.90 -1.12
CA GLY A 150 3.88 10.73 -0.26
C GLY A 150 4.20 11.06 1.19
N THR A 151 3.75 10.18 2.10
CA THR A 151 4.16 10.16 3.49
C THR A 151 4.82 8.84 3.83
N PHE A 152 5.99 8.91 4.44
CA PHE A 152 6.70 7.79 5.05
C PHE A 152 7.42 8.26 6.32
N THR A 153 6.83 9.26 6.96
CA THR A 153 7.34 9.87 8.20
C THR A 153 6.91 9.03 9.40
N SER A 154 7.88 8.65 10.19
CA SER A 154 7.69 7.92 11.45
C SER A 154 8.73 8.37 12.47
N ASN A 155 8.89 7.62 13.54
CA ASN A 155 9.97 7.77 14.50
C ASN A 155 10.98 6.63 14.39
N VAL A 156 12.13 6.80 15.01
CA VAL A 156 13.03 5.69 15.32
C VAL A 156 12.79 5.20 16.75
N ASP A 157 13.08 3.94 16.99
CA ASP A 157 13.34 3.48 18.36
C ASP A 157 14.65 4.13 18.85
N MET A 158 14.56 4.96 19.88
CA MET A 158 15.70 5.74 20.38
C MET A 158 16.80 4.90 21.03
N LYS A 159 16.56 3.60 21.25
CA LYS A 159 17.57 2.68 21.80
C LYS A 159 18.36 1.97 20.72
N SER A 160 17.68 1.45 19.70
CA SER A 160 18.30 0.68 18.62
C SER A 160 18.58 1.51 17.38
N GLY A 161 17.91 2.66 17.19
CA GLY A 161 17.95 3.44 15.97
C GLY A 161 17.10 2.85 14.82
N ALA A 162 16.40 1.74 15.04
CA ALA A 162 15.60 1.09 14.04
C ALA A 162 14.33 1.92 13.73
N PRO A 163 13.88 1.95 12.46
CA PRO A 163 12.61 2.57 12.10
C PRO A 163 11.44 1.86 12.80
N ALA A 164 10.54 2.62 13.40
CA ALA A 164 9.32 2.13 14.01
C ALA A 164 8.12 2.47 13.13
N PHE A 165 7.29 1.47 12.79
CA PHE A 165 6.11 1.62 11.94
C PHE A 165 4.87 1.07 12.61
N GLY A 166 3.68 1.55 12.18
CA GLY A 166 2.42 1.20 12.82
C GLY A 166 2.25 1.80 14.22
N THR A 167 3.11 2.74 14.58
CA THR A 167 3.14 3.45 15.88
C THR A 167 2.14 4.60 15.88
N PRO A 168 1.79 5.13 17.06
CA PRO A 168 0.99 6.37 17.16
C PRO A 168 1.61 7.55 16.40
N GLU A 169 2.94 7.64 16.36
CA GLU A 169 3.69 8.66 15.64
C GLU A 169 3.50 8.53 14.13
N TYR A 170 3.59 7.32 13.60
CA TYR A 170 3.34 7.02 12.18
C TYR A 170 1.90 7.38 11.78
N ILE A 171 0.91 6.96 12.59
CA ILE A 171 -0.50 7.28 12.37
C ILE A 171 -0.70 8.80 12.31
N ARG A 172 -0.18 9.52 13.30
CA ARG A 172 -0.28 10.98 13.40
C ARG A 172 0.38 11.68 12.22
N ALA A 173 1.62 11.27 11.86
CA ALA A 173 2.33 11.84 10.73
C ALA A 173 1.56 11.63 9.41
N THR A 174 1.01 10.44 9.21
CA THR A 174 0.19 10.13 8.03
C THR A 174 -1.05 11.02 7.95
N GLN A 175 -1.78 11.19 9.04
CA GLN A 175 -2.97 12.04 9.09
C GLN A 175 -2.64 13.53 8.90
N MET A 176 -1.56 14.03 9.50
CA MET A 176 -1.09 15.41 9.31
C MET A 176 -0.69 15.66 7.85
N THR A 177 0.05 14.72 7.24
CA THR A 177 0.43 14.82 5.83
C THR A 177 -0.78 14.80 4.91
N GLY A 178 -1.81 13.98 5.23
CA GLY A 178 -3.07 13.97 4.49
C GLY A 178 -3.80 15.30 4.52
N GLN A 179 -3.80 15.99 5.66
CA GLN A 179 -4.38 17.34 5.77
C GLN A 179 -3.60 18.35 4.91
N LEU A 180 -2.27 18.29 4.95
CA LEU A 180 -1.41 19.18 4.17
C LEU A 180 -1.51 18.88 2.66
N ALA A 181 -1.60 17.62 2.26
CA ALA A 181 -1.82 17.25 0.86
C ALA A 181 -3.11 17.87 0.32
N ARG A 182 -4.21 17.79 1.07
CA ARG A 182 -5.48 18.45 0.70
C ARG A 182 -5.37 19.98 0.68
N PHE A 183 -4.63 20.57 1.62
CA PHE A 183 -4.38 22.01 1.63
C PHE A 183 -3.64 22.48 0.37
N TYR A 184 -2.68 21.70 -0.11
CA TYR A 184 -1.94 22.01 -1.34
C TYR A 184 -2.63 21.50 -2.63
N GLY A 185 -3.79 20.84 -2.53
CA GLY A 185 -4.49 20.27 -3.69
C GLY A 185 -3.73 19.10 -4.35
N LEU A 186 -2.93 18.37 -3.58
CA LEU A 186 -2.12 17.25 -4.07
C LEU A 186 -2.75 15.91 -3.72
N PRO A 187 -2.72 14.91 -4.64
CA PRO A 187 -2.99 13.53 -4.27
C PRO A 187 -1.98 13.03 -3.23
N LEU A 188 -2.48 12.17 -2.32
CA LEU A 188 -1.67 11.58 -1.26
C LEU A 188 -1.32 10.13 -1.56
N ARG A 189 -0.05 9.79 -1.39
CA ARG A 189 0.43 8.42 -1.29
C ARG A 189 0.79 8.08 0.15
N SER A 190 0.29 6.96 0.69
CA SER A 190 0.66 6.43 1.99
C SER A 190 1.07 4.96 1.91
N SER A 191 1.24 4.29 3.05
CA SER A 191 1.75 2.91 3.11
C SER A 191 1.11 2.09 4.21
N GLY A 192 0.93 0.79 3.95
CA GLY A 192 0.64 -0.22 4.97
C GLY A 192 1.93 -0.91 5.39
N VAL A 193 2.54 -0.51 6.48
CA VAL A 193 3.88 -0.94 6.91
C VAL A 193 3.90 -1.44 8.34
N CYS A 194 4.87 -2.31 8.67
CA CYS A 194 5.16 -2.74 10.02
C CYS A 194 6.67 -2.83 10.27
N ALA A 195 7.07 -2.81 11.53
CA ALA A 195 8.45 -3.02 11.98
C ALA A 195 8.71 -4.47 12.41
N ALA A 196 7.67 -5.25 12.63
CA ALA A 196 7.75 -6.64 13.09
C ALA A 196 8.62 -7.52 12.19
N ASN A 197 9.33 -8.46 12.80
CA ASN A 197 10.28 -9.35 12.12
C ASN A 197 9.63 -10.66 11.62
N VAL A 198 8.46 -11.01 12.14
CA VAL A 198 7.75 -12.26 11.84
C VAL A 198 6.25 -12.01 11.66
N PRO A 199 5.52 -12.89 10.94
CA PRO A 199 4.08 -12.76 10.71
C PRO A 199 3.28 -13.17 11.96
N ASP A 200 3.35 -12.39 13.02
CA ASP A 200 2.67 -12.60 14.29
C ASP A 200 1.65 -11.49 14.60
N GLY A 201 1.17 -11.46 15.84
CA GLY A 201 0.24 -10.43 16.31
C GLY A 201 0.78 -9.02 16.15
N GLN A 202 2.08 -8.78 16.41
CA GLN A 202 2.70 -7.46 16.23
C GLN A 202 2.59 -7.00 14.77
N SER A 203 2.96 -7.85 13.84
CA SER A 203 2.93 -7.52 12.42
C SER A 203 1.53 -7.13 11.94
N ILE A 204 0.50 -7.78 12.50
CA ILE A 204 -0.90 -7.55 12.12
C ILE A 204 -1.41 -6.22 12.68
N TRP A 205 -1.20 -5.91 13.97
CA TRP A 205 -1.69 -4.63 14.49
C TRP A 205 -0.92 -3.43 13.91
N GLU A 206 0.39 -3.54 13.68
CA GLU A 206 1.17 -2.46 13.05
C GLU A 206 0.71 -2.19 11.62
N THR A 207 0.51 -3.24 10.81
CA THR A 207 -0.04 -3.09 9.44
C THR A 207 -1.47 -2.55 9.48
N SER A 208 -2.33 -3.08 10.33
CA SER A 208 -3.71 -2.61 10.47
C SER A 208 -3.76 -1.12 10.83
N ASN A 209 -2.96 -0.68 11.81
CA ASN A 209 -2.84 0.72 12.19
C ASN A 209 -2.39 1.60 11.01
N SER A 210 -1.40 1.13 10.26
CA SER A 210 -0.87 1.85 9.09
C SER A 210 -1.89 1.97 7.98
N LEU A 211 -2.60 0.89 7.66
CA LEU A 211 -3.66 0.87 6.64
C LEU A 211 -4.85 1.76 7.02
N TRP A 212 -5.33 1.67 8.26
CA TRP A 212 -6.39 2.55 8.74
C TRP A 212 -5.98 4.02 8.73
N ALA A 213 -4.75 4.33 9.16
CA ALA A 213 -4.24 5.70 9.06
C ALA A 213 -4.21 6.20 7.62
N ALA A 214 -3.78 5.37 6.67
CA ALA A 214 -3.76 5.68 5.24
C ALA A 214 -5.17 5.98 4.71
N VAL A 215 -6.14 5.12 5.00
CA VAL A 215 -7.53 5.30 4.56
C VAL A 215 -8.14 6.55 5.17
N GLN A 216 -8.01 6.73 6.49
CA GLN A 216 -8.56 7.89 7.20
C GLN A 216 -7.91 9.22 6.81
N SER A 217 -6.66 9.19 6.35
CA SER A 217 -5.99 10.39 5.84
C SER A 217 -6.41 10.77 4.42
N GLY A 218 -7.23 9.94 3.75
CA GLY A 218 -7.69 10.17 2.39
C GLY A 218 -6.63 9.88 1.34
N SER A 219 -5.82 8.84 1.56
CA SER A 219 -4.80 8.43 0.59
C SER A 219 -5.41 7.94 -0.72
N ASN A 220 -4.87 8.43 -1.82
CA ASN A 220 -5.25 8.02 -3.18
C ASN A 220 -4.52 6.74 -3.60
N ILE A 221 -3.32 6.53 -3.07
CA ILE A 221 -2.48 5.36 -3.33
C ILE A 221 -1.92 4.86 -2.01
N ILE A 222 -2.01 3.56 -1.76
CA ILE A 222 -1.43 2.92 -0.57
C ILE A 222 -0.42 1.87 -1.03
N TYR A 223 0.84 2.13 -0.72
CA TYR A 223 1.96 1.23 -1.00
C TYR A 223 2.19 0.25 0.16
N HIS A 224 2.97 -0.80 -0.10
CA HIS A 224 3.40 -1.75 0.93
C HIS A 224 2.22 -2.37 1.71
N ALA A 225 1.06 -2.49 1.06
CA ALA A 225 -0.18 -2.86 1.73
C ALA A 225 -0.20 -4.32 2.20
N ALA A 226 0.65 -5.20 1.62
CA ALA A 226 0.71 -6.61 1.96
C ALA A 226 2.14 -7.17 1.92
N GLY A 227 2.44 -8.10 2.83
CA GLY A 227 3.67 -8.88 2.85
C GLY A 227 4.91 -8.17 3.43
N TRP A 228 4.75 -7.00 4.01
CA TRP A 228 5.86 -6.19 4.54
C TRP A 228 6.27 -6.63 5.95
N LEU A 229 7.57 -6.91 6.15
CA LEU A 229 8.19 -7.22 7.43
C LEU A 229 9.53 -6.49 7.60
N GLU A 230 10.04 -6.43 8.83
CA GLU A 230 11.35 -5.90 9.19
C GLU A 230 11.61 -4.49 8.62
N GLY A 231 10.63 -3.59 8.77
CA GLY A 231 10.78 -2.23 8.25
C GLY A 231 11.03 -2.15 6.74
N GLY A 232 10.72 -3.22 6.00
CA GLY A 232 10.87 -3.29 4.55
C GLY A 232 12.05 -4.10 4.06
N LEU A 233 12.76 -4.79 4.91
CA LEU A 233 13.88 -5.62 4.53
C LEU A 233 13.46 -7.02 4.09
N ILE A 234 12.29 -7.50 4.55
CA ILE A 234 11.76 -8.83 4.24
C ILE A 234 10.35 -8.72 3.65
N ALA A 235 10.04 -9.61 2.70
CA ALA A 235 8.70 -9.90 2.23
C ALA A 235 8.34 -11.35 2.63
N SER A 236 7.14 -11.56 3.19
CA SER A 236 6.66 -12.87 3.62
C SER A 236 5.37 -13.24 2.87
N PRO A 237 5.31 -14.43 2.25
CA PRO A 237 4.09 -14.95 1.62
C PRO A 237 2.93 -15.07 2.60
N GLU A 238 3.19 -15.59 3.79
CA GLU A 238 2.18 -15.73 4.84
C GLU A 238 1.61 -14.37 5.25
N LYS A 239 2.52 -13.42 5.48
CA LYS A 239 2.14 -12.04 5.81
C LYS A 239 1.35 -11.40 4.69
N PHE A 240 1.70 -11.67 3.44
CA PHE A 240 0.96 -11.18 2.28
C PHE A 240 -0.51 -11.62 2.31
N ILE A 241 -0.77 -12.90 2.54
CA ILE A 241 -2.12 -13.45 2.63
C ILE A 241 -2.86 -12.88 3.84
N MET A 242 -2.20 -12.76 5.00
CA MET A 242 -2.79 -12.18 6.21
C MET A 242 -3.18 -10.71 6.01
N ASP A 243 -2.34 -9.94 5.33
CA ASP A 243 -2.63 -8.54 5.02
C ASP A 243 -3.75 -8.38 4.00
N CYS A 244 -3.87 -9.30 3.04
CA CYS A 244 -5.01 -9.32 2.11
C CYS A 244 -6.34 -9.45 2.83
N GLU A 245 -6.42 -10.23 3.91
CA GLU A 245 -7.60 -10.31 4.77
C GLU A 245 -7.93 -8.94 5.40
N ILE A 246 -6.92 -8.23 5.92
CA ILE A 246 -7.10 -6.88 6.49
C ILE A 246 -7.63 -5.91 5.41
N ILE A 247 -7.03 -5.94 4.22
CA ILE A 247 -7.42 -5.08 3.09
C ILE A 247 -8.87 -5.34 2.70
N GLN A 248 -9.28 -6.60 2.58
CA GLN A 248 -10.66 -6.94 2.23
C GLN A 248 -11.66 -6.51 3.31
N GLN A 249 -11.31 -6.62 4.59
CA GLN A 249 -12.14 -6.10 5.69
C GLN A 249 -12.30 -4.58 5.58
N ILE A 250 -11.21 -3.85 5.30
CA ILE A 250 -11.27 -2.40 5.10
C ILE A 250 -12.12 -2.04 3.87
N GLN A 251 -11.94 -2.75 2.75
CA GLN A 251 -12.76 -2.55 1.54
C GLN A 251 -14.25 -2.80 1.82
N ARG A 252 -14.58 -3.86 2.56
CA ARG A 252 -15.96 -4.14 2.94
C ARG A 252 -16.51 -3.05 3.85
N TYR A 253 -15.73 -2.56 4.81
CA TYR A 253 -16.14 -1.44 5.66
C TYR A 253 -16.40 -0.17 4.86
N MET A 254 -15.63 0.09 3.82
CA MET A 254 -15.78 1.28 2.96
C MET A 254 -16.90 1.15 1.92
N ASP A 255 -17.55 -0.01 1.80
CA ASP A 255 -18.67 -0.21 0.88
C ASP A 255 -19.89 0.61 1.36
N PRO A 256 -20.35 1.62 0.60
CA PRO A 256 -21.47 2.46 1.03
C PRO A 256 -22.78 1.69 1.18
N LYS A 257 -22.91 0.53 0.58
CA LYS A 257 -24.13 -0.30 0.66
C LYS A 257 -24.40 -0.85 2.05
N ILE A 258 -23.37 -1.05 2.89
CA ILE A 258 -23.57 -1.49 4.27
C ILE A 258 -24.06 -0.38 5.22
N HIS A 259 -24.08 0.86 4.77
CA HIS A 259 -24.51 2.01 5.56
C HIS A 259 -25.92 2.49 5.17
N ALA A 260 -26.70 1.66 4.45
CA ALA A 260 -28.05 1.98 4.09
C ALA A 260 -28.93 2.19 5.35
N THR A 261 -29.73 3.25 5.33
CA THR A 261 -30.59 3.67 6.45
C THR A 261 -32.07 3.76 6.05
N ASP A 262 -32.43 3.16 4.91
CA ASP A 262 -33.82 3.06 4.47
C ASP A 262 -34.64 2.13 5.37
N ALA A 263 -35.95 2.14 5.20
CA ALA A 263 -36.87 1.38 6.06
C ALA A 263 -36.64 -0.13 6.00
N ASP A 264 -36.22 -0.66 4.85
CA ASP A 264 -35.92 -2.09 4.69
C ASP A 264 -34.62 -2.48 5.41
N SER A 265 -33.61 -1.61 5.33
CA SER A 265 -32.34 -1.80 6.05
C SER A 265 -32.52 -1.69 7.57
N ILE A 266 -33.40 -0.84 8.07
CA ILE A 266 -33.74 -0.76 9.49
C ILE A 266 -34.55 -1.96 9.96
N ALA A 267 -35.26 -2.62 9.06
CA ALA A 267 -35.97 -3.87 9.30
C ALA A 267 -37.01 -3.82 10.45
N ILE A 268 -37.73 -2.73 10.60
CA ILE A 268 -38.73 -2.54 11.66
C ILE A 268 -39.80 -3.64 11.63
N SER A 269 -40.19 -4.13 10.44
CA SER A 269 -41.17 -5.19 10.29
C SER A 269 -40.67 -6.51 10.89
N ALA A 270 -39.42 -6.88 10.62
CA ALA A 270 -38.82 -8.07 11.21
C ALA A 270 -38.63 -7.94 12.74
N ILE A 271 -38.30 -6.74 13.24
CA ILE A 271 -38.23 -6.46 14.68
C ILE A 271 -39.57 -6.67 15.33
N LYS A 272 -40.66 -6.18 14.72
CA LYS A 272 -42.03 -6.36 15.23
C LYS A 272 -42.50 -7.82 15.18
N GLU A 273 -42.16 -8.53 14.12
CA GLU A 273 -42.46 -9.95 13.95
C GLU A 273 -41.82 -10.82 15.05
N VAL A 274 -40.53 -10.60 15.31
CA VAL A 274 -39.79 -11.37 16.32
C VAL A 274 -40.20 -11.00 17.76
N GLY A 275 -40.44 -9.74 18.02
CA GLY A 275 -40.78 -9.25 19.35
C GLY A 275 -39.66 -9.47 20.38
N SER A 276 -40.04 -9.51 21.67
CA SER A 276 -39.09 -9.59 22.78
C SER A 276 -38.59 -10.96 23.16
N THR A 277 -39.20 -12.01 22.64
CA THR A 277 -38.93 -13.41 23.08
C THR A 277 -38.51 -14.36 21.93
N GLY A 278 -38.46 -13.86 20.72
CA GLY A 278 -38.09 -14.61 19.55
C GLY A 278 -36.60 -14.52 19.17
N HIS A 279 -36.28 -15.08 18.02
CA HIS A 279 -34.96 -14.96 17.39
C HIS A 279 -35.12 -14.73 15.87
N PHE A 280 -34.11 -14.12 15.26
CA PHE A 280 -34.18 -13.68 13.87
C PHE A 280 -33.85 -14.74 12.83
N PHE A 281 -33.35 -15.92 13.19
CA PHE A 281 -32.93 -16.93 12.21
C PHE A 281 -34.05 -17.40 11.27
N GLY A 282 -35.29 -17.46 11.74
CA GLY A 282 -36.44 -18.01 10.98
C GLY A 282 -37.21 -16.96 10.17
N VAL A 283 -36.92 -15.65 10.32
CA VAL A 283 -37.70 -14.61 9.63
C VAL A 283 -37.22 -14.40 8.19
N GLU A 284 -38.14 -14.06 7.31
CA GLU A 284 -37.86 -13.86 5.88
C GLU A 284 -36.72 -12.81 5.65
N HIS A 285 -36.70 -11.77 6.44
CA HIS A 285 -35.64 -10.75 6.37
C HIS A 285 -34.23 -11.34 6.54
N THR A 286 -34.05 -12.30 7.43
CA THR A 286 -32.76 -13.00 7.62
C THR A 286 -32.55 -14.06 6.54
N GLN A 287 -33.57 -14.88 6.23
CA GLN A 287 -33.46 -15.95 5.27
C GLN A 287 -33.09 -15.49 3.86
N SER A 288 -33.57 -14.33 3.45
CA SER A 288 -33.25 -13.76 2.13
C SER A 288 -31.88 -13.08 2.06
N ARG A 289 -31.16 -12.91 3.17
CA ARG A 289 -29.93 -12.11 3.25
C ARG A 289 -28.73 -12.79 3.88
N TYR A 290 -28.90 -13.91 4.60
CA TYR A 290 -27.85 -14.49 5.45
C TYR A 290 -26.57 -14.86 4.70
N GLU A 291 -26.64 -15.20 3.42
CA GLU A 291 -25.48 -15.56 2.61
C GLU A 291 -24.63 -14.33 2.20
N SER A 292 -25.24 -13.16 2.12
CA SER A 292 -24.59 -11.94 1.60
C SER A 292 -24.51 -10.78 2.60
N ALA A 293 -25.21 -10.89 3.74
CA ALA A 293 -25.33 -9.80 4.72
C ALA A 293 -23.99 -9.42 5.35
N PHE A 294 -23.14 -10.41 5.60
CA PHE A 294 -21.90 -10.22 6.35
C PHE A 294 -20.67 -10.52 5.50
N TYR A 295 -19.57 -9.90 5.87
CA TYR A 295 -18.27 -10.24 5.33
C TYR A 295 -17.94 -11.72 5.58
N GLN A 296 -17.50 -12.40 4.54
CA GLN A 296 -17.04 -13.79 4.63
C GLN A 296 -15.51 -13.78 4.56
N PRO A 297 -14.80 -14.10 5.65
CA PRO A 297 -13.35 -14.14 5.64
C PRO A 297 -12.85 -15.34 4.83
N PHE A 298 -11.73 -15.18 4.17
CA PHE A 298 -11.06 -16.30 3.50
C PHE A 298 -9.96 -16.94 4.36
N LEU A 299 -9.50 -16.23 5.40
CA LEU A 299 -8.42 -16.70 6.28
C LEU A 299 -8.85 -16.81 7.74
N SER A 300 -9.65 -15.86 8.25
CA SER A 300 -10.08 -15.84 9.65
C SER A 300 -10.94 -17.07 9.99
N ASP A 301 -10.76 -17.63 11.18
CA ASP A 301 -11.52 -18.77 11.69
C ASP A 301 -12.38 -18.33 12.88
N TRP A 302 -13.69 -18.48 12.76
CA TRP A 302 -14.68 -18.09 13.78
C TRP A 302 -15.29 -19.27 14.52
N LYS A 303 -14.69 -20.46 14.39
CA LYS A 303 -15.11 -21.64 15.16
C LYS A 303 -14.93 -21.39 16.65
N ASN A 304 -15.75 -22.04 17.46
CA ASN A 304 -15.46 -22.11 18.88
C ASN A 304 -14.21 -22.97 19.15
N TYR A 305 -13.68 -22.92 20.37
CA TYR A 305 -12.40 -23.57 20.70
C TYR A 305 -12.41 -25.07 20.40
N GLU A 306 -13.46 -25.80 20.80
CA GLU A 306 -13.58 -27.25 20.62
C GLU A 306 -13.62 -27.64 19.13
N ALA A 307 -14.36 -26.90 18.32
CA ALA A 307 -14.41 -27.11 16.87
C ALA A 307 -13.09 -26.75 16.17
N TRP A 308 -12.43 -25.69 16.64
CA TRP A 308 -11.10 -25.31 16.15
C TRP A 308 -10.04 -26.36 16.50
N GLU A 309 -10.01 -26.86 17.75
CA GLU A 309 -9.12 -27.92 18.20
C GLU A 309 -9.36 -29.20 17.40
N ALA A 310 -10.63 -29.64 17.25
CA ALA A 310 -11.01 -30.82 16.46
C ALA A 310 -10.63 -30.69 14.97
N SER A 311 -10.53 -29.46 14.43
CA SER A 311 -10.08 -29.20 13.06
C SER A 311 -8.54 -29.11 12.91
N GLY A 312 -7.79 -29.43 13.97
CA GLY A 312 -6.32 -29.52 13.95
C GLY A 312 -5.59 -28.33 14.56
N ALA A 313 -6.30 -27.38 15.18
CA ALA A 313 -5.76 -26.22 15.90
C ALA A 313 -4.70 -25.42 15.09
N VAL A 314 -4.91 -25.27 13.78
CA VAL A 314 -3.94 -24.68 12.85
C VAL A 314 -3.88 -23.17 13.06
N TRP A 315 -2.67 -22.64 13.26
CA TRP A 315 -2.43 -21.21 13.46
C TRP A 315 -2.58 -20.40 12.17
N THR A 316 -2.90 -19.11 12.34
CA THR A 316 -3.17 -18.23 11.19
C THR A 316 -2.02 -18.16 10.17
N PRO A 317 -0.74 -18.02 10.55
CA PRO A 317 0.36 -18.03 9.58
C PRO A 317 0.46 -19.36 8.79
N GLU A 318 0.20 -20.48 9.44
CA GLU A 318 0.22 -21.80 8.77
C GLU A 318 -0.95 -21.94 7.77
N ARG A 319 -2.15 -21.43 8.11
CA ARG A 319 -3.28 -21.39 7.17
C ARG A 319 -2.98 -20.47 5.98
N ALA A 320 -2.38 -19.33 6.26
CA ALA A 320 -1.97 -18.37 5.23
C ALA A 320 -0.93 -18.99 4.28
N TYR A 321 0.05 -19.71 4.79
CA TYR A 321 1.06 -20.39 3.99
C TYR A 321 0.45 -21.46 3.08
N LYS A 322 -0.45 -22.31 3.62
CA LYS A 322 -1.15 -23.32 2.82
C LYS A 322 -1.97 -22.70 1.70
N LEU A 323 -2.67 -21.59 1.99
CA LEU A 323 -3.42 -20.87 0.97
C LEU A 323 -2.52 -20.28 -0.11
N TYR A 324 -1.38 -19.74 0.28
CA TYR A 324 -0.38 -19.25 -0.66
C TYR A 324 0.13 -20.35 -1.59
N GLU A 325 0.49 -21.53 -1.05
CA GLU A 325 0.92 -22.67 -1.87
C GLU A 325 -0.16 -23.14 -2.83
N GLN A 326 -1.43 -23.19 -2.38
CA GLN A 326 -2.57 -23.54 -3.23
C GLN A 326 -2.70 -22.54 -4.39
N ILE A 327 -2.67 -21.23 -4.13
CA ILE A 327 -2.78 -20.20 -5.16
C ILE A 327 -1.65 -20.35 -6.18
N LEU A 328 -0.41 -20.58 -5.74
CA LEU A 328 0.72 -20.78 -6.66
C LEU A 328 0.53 -22.03 -7.54
N HIS A 329 0.02 -23.11 -6.96
CA HIS A 329 -0.23 -24.35 -7.70
C HIS A 329 -1.35 -24.18 -8.75
N GLU A 330 -2.39 -23.41 -8.42
CA GLU A 330 -3.51 -23.13 -9.34
C GLU A 330 -3.11 -22.16 -10.46
N PHE A 331 -2.11 -21.28 -10.22
CA PHE A 331 -1.61 -20.33 -11.20
C PHE A 331 -0.56 -20.93 -12.15
N ALA A 332 0.18 -21.95 -11.74
CA ALA A 332 1.22 -22.60 -12.54
C ALA A 332 0.64 -23.53 -13.62
#